data_5dc10dcea0b389cc25af747ec2a8bd9c
#
_entry.id   5dc10dcea0b389cc25af747ec2a8bd9c
#
_cell.length_a   1.000
_cell.length_b   1.000
_cell.length_c   1.000
_cell.angle_alpha   90.00
_cell.angle_beta   90.00
_cell.angle_gamma   90.00
#
_symmetry.space_group_name_H-M   'P 1'
#
loop_
_entity.id
_entity.type
_entity.pdbx_description
1 polymer ?
#
loop_
_entity_poly.entity_id
_entity_poly.type
_entity_poly.pdbx_seq_one_letter_code
_entity_poly.pdbx_strand_id
1 'polypeptide(L)'
;MNWISYGLFITSLPQLLEFLPASTAKAAQDSISANVGPRATLALFMLGIFLAAFLAWKRLDDQRADHLDPHTLSALSAQFTQSGDLFDKGRLGDCAIDKWSVDFNAWYAATYEMIKTHVSATDAALFREPEGGSTIGYYVGPGGRTHNQNLNMLRGYQQNLRRIIERHSGH
;
A
#
# COMPACT_ATOMS: atom_id res chain seq x y z
N MET A 1 -23.41 -28.32 -27.13
CA MET A 1 -22.09 -28.03 -26.55
C MET A 1 -21.18 -27.61 -27.67
N ASN A 2 -20.81 -26.33 -27.74
CA ASN A 2 -20.15 -25.74 -28.90
C ASN A 2 -18.66 -26.09 -28.97
N TRP A 3 -18.23 -26.71 -30.03
CA TRP A 3 -16.85 -27.04 -30.38
C TRP A 3 -15.88 -25.84 -30.42
N ILE A 4 -16.41 -24.64 -30.50
CA ILE A 4 -15.65 -23.37 -30.54
C ILE A 4 -14.91 -23.12 -29.22
N SER A 5 -15.47 -23.54 -28.08
CA SER A 5 -14.83 -23.37 -26.78
C SER A 5 -13.59 -24.27 -26.57
N TYR A 6 -13.53 -25.41 -27.26
CA TYR A 6 -12.39 -26.32 -27.23
C TYR A 6 -11.19 -25.79 -28.03
N GLY A 7 -11.45 -25.11 -29.14
CA GLY A 7 -10.41 -24.51 -29.99
C GLY A 7 -9.64 -23.39 -29.28
N LEU A 8 -10.34 -22.55 -28.51
CA LEU A 8 -9.73 -21.43 -27.77
C LEU A 8 -8.83 -21.89 -26.60
N PHE A 9 -9.16 -23.00 -25.97
CA PHE A 9 -8.36 -23.54 -24.86
C PHE A 9 -7.05 -24.20 -25.35
N ILE A 10 -7.11 -24.92 -26.46
CA ILE A 10 -5.92 -25.55 -27.08
C ILE A 10 -4.95 -24.49 -27.62
N THR A 11 -5.43 -23.34 -28.07
CA THR A 11 -4.60 -22.24 -28.57
C THR A 11 -3.97 -21.39 -27.44
N SER A 12 -4.53 -21.37 -26.23
CA SER A 12 -3.98 -20.61 -25.09
C SER A 12 -2.98 -21.42 -24.24
N LEU A 13 -3.03 -22.74 -24.27
CA LEU A 13 -2.07 -23.62 -23.59
C LEU A 13 -0.60 -23.40 -24.01
N PRO A 14 -0.28 -23.21 -25.31
CA PRO A 14 1.09 -22.90 -25.72
C PRO A 14 1.63 -21.62 -25.10
N GLN A 15 0.82 -20.58 -24.95
CA GLN A 15 1.25 -19.30 -24.39
C GLN A 15 1.56 -19.38 -22.88
N LEU A 16 0.87 -20.26 -22.14
CA LEU A 16 1.19 -20.52 -20.73
C LEU A 16 2.44 -21.37 -20.55
N LEU A 17 2.79 -22.20 -21.54
CA LEU A 17 3.98 -23.04 -21.51
C LEU A 17 5.26 -22.28 -21.87
N GLU A 18 5.17 -21.10 -22.50
CA GLU A 18 6.33 -20.25 -22.80
C GLU A 18 7.05 -19.72 -21.54
N PHE A 19 6.39 -19.72 -20.40
CA PHE A 19 7.00 -19.35 -19.12
C PHE A 19 7.75 -20.51 -18.42
N LEU A 20 7.70 -21.72 -18.97
CA LEU A 20 8.40 -22.88 -18.43
C LEU A 20 9.67 -23.17 -19.25
N PRO A 21 10.75 -23.69 -18.63
CA PRO A 21 11.90 -24.17 -19.38
C PRO A 21 11.48 -25.15 -20.46
N ALA A 22 12.03 -25.00 -21.66
CA ALA A 22 11.59 -25.74 -22.87
C ALA A 22 11.56 -27.28 -22.70
N SER A 23 12.41 -27.84 -21.84
CA SER A 23 12.45 -29.28 -21.51
C SER A 23 11.23 -29.73 -20.68
N THR A 24 10.76 -28.90 -19.77
CA THR A 24 9.57 -29.17 -18.92
C THR A 24 8.26 -28.93 -19.67
N ALA A 25 8.21 -27.94 -20.54
CA ALA A 25 7.06 -27.68 -21.39
C ALA A 25 6.77 -28.83 -22.36
N LYS A 26 7.80 -29.39 -22.98
CA LYS A 26 7.66 -30.53 -23.91
C LYS A 26 7.26 -31.81 -23.18
N ALA A 27 7.88 -32.12 -22.06
CA ALA A 27 7.52 -33.28 -21.23
C ALA A 27 6.07 -33.19 -20.70
N ALA A 28 5.62 -32.02 -20.32
CA ALA A 28 4.24 -31.78 -19.91
C ALA A 28 3.26 -31.94 -21.08
N GLN A 29 3.58 -31.43 -22.26
CA GLN A 29 2.76 -31.53 -23.47
C GLN A 29 2.63 -32.98 -23.95
N ASP A 30 3.74 -33.76 -23.97
CA ASP A 30 3.73 -35.16 -24.32
C ASP A 30 2.97 -36.04 -23.31
N SER A 31 3.05 -35.75 -22.00
CA SER A 31 2.30 -36.44 -20.96
C SER A 31 0.80 -36.12 -21.00
N ILE A 32 0.43 -34.89 -21.32
CA ILE A 32 -0.98 -34.47 -21.44
C ILE A 32 -1.64 -35.08 -22.66
N SER A 33 -0.92 -35.17 -23.79
CA SER A 33 -1.46 -35.71 -25.04
C SER A 33 -1.64 -37.22 -25.02
N ALA A 34 -0.80 -37.95 -24.27
CA ALA A 34 -0.76 -39.42 -24.31
C ALA A 34 -1.78 -40.12 -23.37
N ASN A 35 -2.21 -39.48 -22.29
CA ASN A 35 -2.93 -40.18 -21.20
C ASN A 35 -4.16 -39.47 -20.63
N VAL A 36 -4.59 -38.31 -21.16
CA VAL A 36 -5.66 -37.54 -20.58
C VAL A 36 -7.00 -37.89 -21.24
N GLY A 37 -7.71 -38.85 -20.66
CA GLY A 37 -9.09 -39.11 -21.07
C GLY A 37 -10.01 -37.89 -20.85
N PRO A 38 -11.17 -37.84 -21.52
CA PRO A 38 -12.07 -36.66 -21.54
C PRO A 38 -12.48 -36.17 -20.14
N ARG A 39 -12.46 -37.05 -19.14
CA ARG A 39 -12.75 -36.69 -17.73
C ARG A 39 -11.62 -35.92 -17.06
N ALA A 40 -10.36 -36.27 -17.37
CA ALA A 40 -9.20 -35.58 -16.81
C ALA A 40 -9.01 -34.20 -17.47
N THR A 41 -9.32 -34.07 -18.78
CA THR A 41 -9.34 -32.77 -19.47
C THR A 41 -10.38 -31.83 -18.86
N LEU A 42 -11.57 -32.35 -18.55
CA LEU A 42 -12.62 -31.56 -17.88
C LEU A 42 -12.18 -31.12 -16.48
N ALA A 43 -11.53 -32.02 -15.71
CA ALA A 43 -11.04 -31.68 -14.36
C ALA A 43 -9.96 -30.59 -14.39
N LEU A 44 -9.02 -30.66 -15.35
CA LEU A 44 -8.00 -29.63 -15.53
C LEU A 44 -8.58 -28.29 -15.97
N PHE A 45 -9.61 -28.31 -16.82
CA PHE A 45 -10.34 -27.10 -17.24
C PHE A 45 -11.07 -26.45 -16.06
N MET A 46 -11.78 -27.25 -15.26
CA MET A 46 -12.44 -26.72 -14.05
C MET A 46 -11.45 -26.18 -13.04
N LEU A 47 -10.29 -26.83 -12.86
CA LEU A 47 -9.22 -26.35 -11.98
C LEU A 47 -8.66 -25.01 -12.49
N GLY A 48 -8.47 -24.88 -13.79
CA GLY A 48 -8.01 -23.61 -14.43
C GLY A 48 -9.00 -22.47 -14.22
N ILE A 49 -10.31 -22.71 -14.38
CA ILE A 49 -11.35 -21.73 -14.11
C ILE A 49 -11.37 -21.33 -12.63
N PHE A 50 -11.28 -22.33 -11.74
CA PHE A 50 -11.25 -22.07 -10.30
C PHE A 50 -10.03 -21.23 -9.88
N LEU A 51 -8.86 -21.53 -10.42
CA LEU A 51 -7.63 -20.79 -10.16
C LEU A 51 -7.74 -19.35 -10.69
N ALA A 52 -8.25 -19.18 -11.92
CA ALA A 52 -8.46 -17.86 -12.52
C ALA A 52 -9.48 -17.03 -11.72
N ALA A 53 -10.59 -17.63 -11.31
CA ALA A 53 -11.59 -16.97 -10.48
C ALA A 53 -11.05 -16.60 -9.09
N PHE A 54 -10.25 -17.47 -8.49
CA PHE A 54 -9.59 -17.21 -7.20
C PHE A 54 -8.58 -16.06 -7.31
N LEU A 55 -7.76 -16.03 -8.35
CA LEU A 55 -6.79 -14.95 -8.58
C LEU A 55 -7.50 -13.61 -8.87
N ALA A 56 -8.59 -13.64 -9.65
CA ALA A 56 -9.40 -12.46 -9.92
C ALA A 56 -10.07 -11.95 -8.64
N TRP A 57 -10.64 -12.85 -7.83
CA TRP A 57 -11.24 -12.49 -6.55
C TRP A 57 -10.22 -11.91 -5.58
N LYS A 58 -9.04 -12.55 -5.46
CA LYS A 58 -7.95 -12.04 -4.62
C LYS A 58 -7.50 -10.65 -5.07
N ARG A 59 -7.38 -10.41 -6.38
CA ARG A 59 -7.03 -9.10 -6.92
C ARG A 59 -8.07 -8.02 -6.61
N LEU A 60 -9.38 -8.38 -6.69
CA LEU A 60 -10.48 -7.49 -6.32
C LEU A 60 -10.51 -7.22 -4.81
N ASP A 61 -10.16 -8.20 -4.00
CA ASP A 61 -10.10 -8.07 -2.54
C ASP A 61 -8.92 -7.18 -2.12
N ASP A 62 -7.75 -7.38 -2.74
CA ASP A 62 -6.57 -6.52 -2.57
C ASP A 62 -6.89 -5.06 -2.99
N GLN A 63 -7.58 -4.85 -4.13
CA GLN A 63 -8.01 -3.52 -4.57
C GLN A 63 -9.04 -2.87 -3.63
N ARG A 64 -9.92 -3.65 -3.01
CA ARG A 64 -10.89 -3.14 -2.03
C ARG A 64 -10.22 -2.79 -0.70
N ALA A 65 -9.20 -3.54 -0.31
CA ALA A 65 -8.42 -3.25 0.89
C ALA A 65 -7.58 -1.96 0.74
N ASP A 66 -7.25 -1.56 -0.50
CA ASP A 66 -6.50 -0.33 -0.78
C ASP A 66 -7.36 0.94 -0.69
N HIS A 67 -8.69 0.84 -0.71
CA HIS A 67 -9.59 1.98 -0.58
C HIS A 67 -10.06 2.15 0.88
N LEU A 68 -9.52 3.17 1.54
CA LEU A 68 -10.03 3.60 2.84
C LEU A 68 -11.47 4.12 2.73
N ASP A 69 -12.24 3.89 3.79
CA ASP A 69 -13.54 4.54 3.87
C ASP A 69 -13.39 6.06 3.88
N PRO A 70 -14.36 6.81 3.28
CA PRO A 70 -14.27 8.26 3.15
C PRO A 70 -14.13 9.00 4.50
N HIS A 71 -14.64 8.43 5.58
CA HIS A 71 -14.55 9.03 6.91
C HIS A 71 -13.11 8.95 7.43
N THR A 72 -12.46 7.81 7.32
CA THR A 72 -11.05 7.63 7.69
C THR A 72 -10.14 8.51 6.84
N LEU A 73 -10.39 8.59 5.53
CA LEU A 73 -9.61 9.46 4.63
C LEU A 73 -9.77 10.94 5.00
N SER A 74 -10.98 11.38 5.34
CA SER A 74 -11.25 12.73 5.83
C SER A 74 -10.54 13.01 7.16
N ALA A 75 -10.55 12.05 8.08
CA ALA A 75 -9.85 12.17 9.36
C ALA A 75 -8.33 12.28 9.19
N LEU A 76 -7.72 11.49 8.30
CA LEU A 76 -6.29 11.59 7.95
C LEU A 76 -5.97 12.96 7.33
N SER A 77 -6.84 13.45 6.45
CA SER A 77 -6.68 14.78 5.83
C SER A 77 -6.75 15.91 6.87
N ALA A 78 -7.61 15.77 7.89
CA ALA A 78 -7.67 16.70 9.01
C ALA A 78 -6.37 16.66 9.84
N GLN A 79 -5.81 15.47 10.11
CA GLN A 79 -4.49 15.32 10.76
C GLN A 79 -3.38 15.96 9.95
N PHE A 80 -3.42 15.83 8.62
CA PHE A 80 -2.45 16.48 7.74
C PHE A 80 -2.54 18.01 7.83
N THR A 81 -3.73 18.58 7.80
CA THR A 81 -3.95 20.03 7.98
C THR A 81 -3.46 20.52 9.33
N GLN A 82 -3.83 19.80 10.41
CA GLN A 82 -3.39 20.12 11.78
C GLN A 82 -1.85 20.11 11.90
N SER A 83 -1.18 19.21 11.23
CA SER A 83 0.29 19.17 11.21
C SER A 83 0.90 20.40 10.53
N GLY A 84 0.25 20.94 9.49
CA GLY A 84 0.63 22.22 8.86
C GLY A 84 0.58 23.38 9.84
N ASP A 85 -0.53 23.52 10.54
CA ASP A 85 -0.71 24.56 11.57
C ASP A 85 0.32 24.43 12.68
N LEU A 86 0.59 23.19 13.11
CA LEU A 86 1.59 22.90 14.13
C LEU A 86 3.03 23.26 13.65
N PHE A 87 3.34 22.98 12.39
CA PHE A 87 4.63 23.34 11.79
C PHE A 87 4.79 24.85 11.75
N ASP A 88 3.78 25.59 11.31
CA ASP A 88 3.85 27.05 11.19
C ASP A 88 3.96 27.71 12.58
N LYS A 89 3.20 27.26 13.59
CA LYS A 89 3.36 27.73 14.97
C LYS A 89 4.77 27.49 15.51
N GLY A 90 5.35 26.34 15.27
CA GLY A 90 6.69 26.03 15.70
C GLY A 90 7.77 26.84 14.98
N ARG A 91 7.62 27.07 13.69
CA ARG A 91 8.54 27.86 12.87
C ARG A 91 8.53 29.34 13.21
N LEU A 92 7.35 29.89 13.45
CA LEU A 92 7.18 31.33 13.77
C LEU A 92 7.51 31.66 15.23
N GLY A 93 7.62 30.66 16.10
CA GLY A 93 7.85 30.85 17.52
C GLY A 93 6.63 31.43 18.27
N ASP A 94 5.44 31.26 17.72
CA ASP A 94 4.19 31.82 18.26
C ASP A 94 3.74 31.12 19.56
N CYS A 95 4.45 30.09 20.01
CA CYS A 95 4.18 29.39 21.27
C CYS A 95 5.47 29.01 22.00
N ALA A 96 5.34 28.79 23.33
CA ALA A 96 6.44 28.25 24.10
C ALA A 96 6.86 26.87 23.57
N ILE A 97 8.17 26.65 23.40
CA ILE A 97 8.74 25.41 22.83
C ILE A 97 8.25 24.17 23.58
N ASP A 98 8.17 24.24 24.92
CA ASP A 98 7.72 23.11 25.74
C ASP A 98 6.27 22.74 25.41
N LYS A 99 5.39 23.74 25.31
CA LYS A 99 3.99 23.54 24.91
C LYS A 99 3.90 22.98 23.51
N TRP A 100 4.65 23.54 22.57
CA TRP A 100 4.69 23.04 21.18
C TRP A 100 5.14 21.58 21.14
N SER A 101 6.15 21.21 21.92
CA SER A 101 6.63 19.80 21.99
C SER A 101 5.57 18.85 22.52
N VAL A 102 4.77 19.28 23.50
CA VAL A 102 3.62 18.50 24.00
C VAL A 102 2.57 18.31 22.90
N ASP A 103 2.19 19.40 22.22
CA ASP A 103 1.20 19.38 21.13
C ASP A 103 1.69 18.50 19.96
N PHE A 104 2.97 18.57 19.60
CA PHE A 104 3.61 17.72 18.58
C PHE A 104 3.53 16.23 18.94
N ASN A 105 3.90 15.87 20.18
CA ASN A 105 3.86 14.49 20.63
C ASN A 105 2.43 13.94 20.67
N ALA A 106 1.47 14.76 21.10
CA ALA A 106 0.06 14.40 21.13
C ALA A 106 -0.48 14.15 19.70
N TRP A 107 -0.17 15.06 18.75
CA TRP A 107 -0.52 14.90 17.35
C TRP A 107 0.09 13.63 16.75
N TYR A 108 1.38 13.39 16.98
CA TYR A 108 2.08 12.20 16.48
C TYR A 108 1.44 10.91 16.98
N ALA A 109 1.19 10.82 18.31
CA ALA A 109 0.58 9.64 18.91
C ALA A 109 -0.83 9.39 18.37
N ALA A 110 -1.65 10.41 18.27
CA ALA A 110 -3.02 10.31 17.76
C ALA A 110 -3.04 9.86 16.28
N THR A 111 -2.17 10.47 15.46
CA THR A 111 -2.06 10.12 14.03
C THR A 111 -1.55 8.70 13.84
N TYR A 112 -0.51 8.30 14.58
CA TYR A 112 0.03 6.94 14.53
C TYR A 112 -1.01 5.88 14.90
N GLU A 113 -1.74 6.05 16.01
CA GLU A 113 -2.78 5.11 16.42
C GLU A 113 -3.95 5.08 15.44
N MET A 114 -4.31 6.21 14.85
CA MET A 114 -5.33 6.26 13.80
C MET A 114 -4.91 5.43 12.58
N ILE A 115 -3.69 5.62 12.07
CA ILE A 115 -3.18 4.86 10.92
C ILE A 115 -3.13 3.37 11.26
N LYS A 116 -2.59 3.01 12.41
CA LYS A 116 -2.45 1.63 12.86
C LYS A 116 -3.80 0.89 12.99
N THR A 117 -4.82 1.60 13.46
CA THR A 117 -6.14 1.01 13.75
C THR A 117 -7.04 0.98 12.52
N HIS A 118 -7.00 2.01 11.68
CA HIS A 118 -7.99 2.22 10.61
C HIS A 118 -7.42 2.08 9.20
N VAL A 119 -6.08 2.03 9.05
CA VAL A 119 -5.43 1.87 7.74
C VAL A 119 -4.72 0.53 7.68
N SER A 120 -3.47 0.47 8.12
CA SER A 120 -2.71 -0.78 8.19
C SER A 120 -1.49 -0.66 9.11
N ALA A 121 -1.02 -1.82 9.61
CA ALA A 121 0.24 -1.89 10.37
C ALA A 121 1.45 -1.48 9.51
N THR A 122 1.42 -1.74 8.19
CA THR A 122 2.48 -1.38 7.25
C THR A 122 2.55 0.14 7.07
N ASP A 123 1.39 0.82 6.92
CA ASP A 123 1.36 2.28 6.81
C ASP A 123 1.74 2.96 8.13
N ALA A 124 1.37 2.37 9.27
CA ALA A 124 1.82 2.85 10.57
C ALA A 124 3.34 2.75 10.74
N ALA A 125 3.96 1.67 10.25
CA ALA A 125 5.42 1.52 10.22
C ALA A 125 6.07 2.57 9.31
N LEU A 126 5.53 2.76 8.10
CA LEU A 126 5.98 3.81 7.16
C LEU A 126 5.89 5.21 7.78
N PHE A 127 4.77 5.52 8.45
CA PHE A 127 4.58 6.81 9.13
C PHE A 127 5.63 7.04 10.20
N ARG A 128 6.00 6.02 10.96
CA ARG A 128 6.95 6.09 12.08
C ARG A 128 8.40 6.36 11.65
N GLU A 129 8.77 6.03 10.42
CA GLU A 129 10.12 6.18 9.89
C GLU A 129 10.19 7.39 8.93
N PRO A 130 10.26 8.65 9.44
CA PRO A 130 10.38 9.79 8.56
C PRO A 130 11.72 9.71 7.82
N GLU A 131 11.69 9.76 6.49
CA GLU A 131 12.90 9.92 5.70
C GLU A 131 13.59 11.21 6.14
N GLY A 132 14.83 11.09 6.64
CA GLY A 132 15.58 12.16 7.25
C GLY A 132 15.64 13.39 6.36
N GLY A 133 14.88 14.41 6.72
CA GLY A 133 14.93 15.71 6.09
C GLY A 133 16.26 16.38 6.36
N SER A 134 16.75 17.15 5.38
CA SER A 134 17.84 18.08 5.55
C SER A 134 17.62 18.91 6.82
N THR A 135 18.63 19.03 7.67
CA THR A 135 18.61 19.86 8.89
C THR A 135 18.56 21.34 8.48
N ILE A 136 17.39 21.83 8.15
CA ILE A 136 17.17 23.24 7.92
C ILE A 136 16.85 23.86 9.28
N GLY A 137 17.61 24.87 9.66
CA GLY A 137 17.32 25.65 10.87
C GLY A 137 16.17 26.61 10.60
N TYR A 138 15.01 26.34 11.20
CA TYR A 138 13.83 27.23 11.07
C TYR A 138 13.73 28.22 12.21
N TYR A 139 14.28 27.90 13.37
CA TYR A 139 14.15 28.65 14.59
C TYR A 139 15.53 28.98 15.19
N VAL A 140 15.73 30.23 15.56
CA VAL A 140 16.98 30.77 16.13
C VAL A 140 16.68 31.31 17.53
N GLY A 141 16.58 30.42 18.52
CA GLY A 141 16.27 30.78 19.90
C GLY A 141 16.78 29.75 20.91
N PRO A 142 16.52 29.95 22.21
CA PRO A 142 16.85 28.99 23.25
C PRO A 142 16.23 27.61 22.93
N GLY A 143 16.99 26.54 23.03
CA GLY A 143 16.53 25.18 22.65
C GLY A 143 16.44 24.94 21.14
N GLY A 144 16.89 25.87 20.29
CA GLY A 144 16.71 25.85 18.85
C GLY A 144 17.18 24.60 18.12
N ARG A 145 18.26 23.96 18.57
CA ARG A 145 18.73 22.72 17.94
C ARG A 145 17.70 21.59 18.04
N THR A 146 17.22 21.30 19.24
CA THR A 146 16.23 20.23 19.50
C THR A 146 14.89 20.58 18.85
N HIS A 147 14.46 21.85 18.95
CA HIS A 147 13.24 22.33 18.33
C HIS A 147 13.28 22.18 16.80
N ASN A 148 14.39 22.57 16.17
CA ASN A 148 14.58 22.40 14.72
C ASN A 148 14.63 20.93 14.30
N GLN A 149 15.18 20.03 15.12
CA GLN A 149 15.11 18.59 14.86
C GLN A 149 13.66 18.11 14.88
N ASN A 150 12.87 18.53 15.87
CA ASN A 150 11.44 18.18 15.93
C ASN A 150 10.63 18.75 14.77
N LEU A 151 10.92 19.98 14.32
CA LEU A 151 10.29 20.55 13.12
C LEU A 151 10.64 19.76 11.84
N ASN A 152 11.90 19.33 11.70
CA ASN A 152 12.31 18.48 10.59
C ASN A 152 11.63 17.10 10.65
N MET A 153 11.50 16.51 11.84
CA MET A 153 10.75 15.25 12.05
C MET A 153 9.27 15.44 11.68
N LEU A 154 8.64 16.51 12.15
CA LEU A 154 7.23 16.81 11.81
C LEU A 154 7.03 16.88 10.30
N ARG A 155 7.96 17.54 9.58
CA ARG A 155 7.92 17.60 8.12
C ARG A 155 8.04 16.23 7.46
N GLY A 156 8.92 15.38 7.97
CA GLY A 156 9.03 13.99 7.51
C GLY A 156 7.74 13.19 7.74
N TYR A 157 7.13 13.32 8.92
CA TYR A 157 5.84 12.70 9.21
C TYR A 157 4.71 13.24 8.31
N GLN A 158 4.69 14.54 8.01
CA GLN A 158 3.75 15.11 7.05
C GLN A 158 3.88 14.49 5.66
N GLN A 159 5.11 14.32 5.18
CA GLN A 159 5.37 13.70 3.87
C GLN A 159 4.90 12.26 3.84
N ASN A 160 5.17 11.48 4.90
CA ASN A 160 4.70 10.11 4.98
C ASN A 160 3.17 10.03 5.09
N LEU A 161 2.54 10.88 5.89
CA LEU A 161 1.08 10.96 5.99
C LEU A 161 0.44 11.32 4.64
N ARG A 162 1.02 12.27 3.90
CA ARG A 162 0.58 12.62 2.56
C ARG A 162 0.66 11.42 1.60
N ARG A 163 1.78 10.68 1.60
CA ARG A 163 1.95 9.47 0.78
C ARG A 163 0.90 8.39 1.11
N ILE A 164 0.57 8.23 2.39
CA ILE A 164 -0.48 7.30 2.83
C ILE A 164 -1.84 7.75 2.28
N ILE A 165 -2.19 9.02 2.44
CA ILE A 165 -3.44 9.59 1.91
C ILE A 165 -3.52 9.40 0.39
N GLU A 166 -2.47 9.77 -0.35
CA GLU A 166 -2.42 9.65 -1.83
C GLU A 166 -2.57 8.20 -2.29
N ARG A 167 -1.92 7.24 -1.61
CA ARG A 167 -2.04 5.81 -1.93
C ARG A 167 -3.47 5.30 -1.82
N HIS A 168 -4.19 5.74 -0.81
CA HIS A 168 -5.53 5.26 -0.50
C HIS A 168 -6.66 6.13 -1.07
N SER A 169 -6.35 7.28 -1.67
CA SER A 169 -7.35 8.16 -2.32
C SER A 169 -7.73 7.74 -3.74
N GLY A 170 -7.07 6.74 -4.31
CA GLY A 170 -7.44 6.17 -5.62
C GLY A 170 -7.08 7.05 -6.83
N HIS A 171 -6.06 7.93 -6.71
CA HIS A 171 -5.53 8.74 -7.82
C HIS A 171 -4.28 8.11 -8.42
#